data_93b18ac23d4e2bd469712e1e727142f4
#
_entry.id   93b18ac23d4e2bd469712e1e727142f4
#
_cell.length_a   1.000
_cell.length_b   1.000
_cell.length_c   1.000
_cell.angle_alpha   90.00
_cell.angle_beta   90.00
_cell.angle_gamma   90.00
#
_symmetry.space_group_name_H-M   'P 1'
#
loop_
_entity.id
_entity.type
_entity.pdbx_description
1 polymer ?
#
loop_
_entity_poly.entity_id
_entity_poly.type
_entity_poly.pdbx_seq_one_letter_code
_entity_poly.pdbx_strand_id
1 'polypeptide(L)'
;VLFRSIYGTKFKTLPNTKGKPLVADVSSCFLSEPVDVTKYGVIYGGVQKNIGPAGVVIVIIREDLITEDVLPGTPTMLRYKIHADADSLYNTPPAYGIYICGKVFKWLKKMGGLEAMKERNEKKAKILYDYLDESKMFKGTVRKEDRSLMNVPFITGNEELDAKFVKEAKEAGFENLKGHRTVGGMRASIYNAMPIEGVEKLVEFMKKFEAENA
;
A
#
# COMPACT_ATOMS: atom_id res chain seq x y z
N VAL A 1 8.66 1.67 12.46
CA VAL A 1 8.22 1.72 11.07
C VAL A 1 7.32 0.54 10.80
N LEU A 2 6.12 0.76 10.31
CA LEU A 2 5.07 -0.21 10.59
C LEU A 2 4.13 -0.66 9.49
N PHE A 3 4.44 -0.51 8.20
CA PHE A 3 3.60 -1.11 7.17
C PHE A 3 4.46 -1.77 6.10
N ARG A 4 4.54 -3.11 6.11
CA ARG A 4 5.30 -3.85 5.10
C ARG A 4 4.37 -4.39 4.02
N SER A 5 4.14 -3.60 2.98
CA SER A 5 3.32 -4.00 1.83
C SER A 5 3.85 -5.20 1.05
N ILE A 6 5.15 -5.46 1.10
CA ILE A 6 5.77 -6.62 0.44
C ILE A 6 5.18 -7.93 0.97
N TYR A 7 4.92 -7.99 2.27
CA TYR A 7 4.31 -9.16 2.93
C TYR A 7 2.79 -9.05 3.05
N GLY A 8 2.16 -7.99 2.54
CA GLY A 8 0.71 -7.79 2.63
C GLY A 8 0.18 -7.54 4.04
N THR A 9 1.05 -7.10 4.96
CA THR A 9 0.69 -6.88 6.36
C THR A 9 0.40 -5.42 6.65
N LYS A 10 -0.58 -5.18 7.52
CA LYS A 10 -0.92 -3.87 8.07
C LYS A 10 -1.30 -4.01 9.54
N PHE A 11 -0.65 -3.24 10.40
CA PHE A 11 -1.05 -3.16 11.81
C PHE A 11 -2.40 -2.45 11.96
N LYS A 12 -3.36 -3.07 12.61
CA LYS A 12 -4.65 -2.46 12.97
C LYS A 12 -4.59 -1.74 14.32
N THR A 13 -3.69 -2.16 15.19
CA THR A 13 -3.44 -1.54 16.49
C THR A 13 -2.04 -0.96 16.52
N LEU A 14 -1.93 0.26 17.03
CA LEU A 14 -0.61 0.89 17.17
C LEU A 14 0.20 0.23 18.28
N PRO A 15 1.50 0.04 18.10
CA PRO A 15 2.36 -0.52 19.14
C PRO A 15 2.50 0.45 20.32
N ASN A 16 2.70 -0.09 21.49
CA ASN A 16 3.08 0.73 22.65
C ASN A 16 4.53 1.19 22.49
N THR A 17 4.70 2.47 22.18
CA THR A 17 6.02 3.10 21.95
C THR A 17 6.72 3.52 23.23
N LYS A 18 6.11 3.31 24.40
CA LYS A 18 6.65 3.76 25.71
C LYS A 18 7.06 5.23 25.69
N GLY A 19 6.23 6.09 25.12
CA GLY A 19 6.43 7.53 25.03
C GLY A 19 7.41 7.99 23.93
N LYS A 20 7.95 7.10 23.12
CA LYS A 20 8.77 7.49 21.97
C LYS A 20 7.90 7.89 20.77
N PRO A 21 8.33 8.86 19.94
CA PRO A 21 7.61 9.21 18.72
C PRO A 21 7.45 8.01 17.80
N LEU A 22 6.22 7.76 17.37
CA LEU A 22 5.91 6.71 16.39
C LEU A 22 6.21 7.23 14.99
N VAL A 23 7.01 6.49 14.23
CA VAL A 23 7.33 6.78 12.83
C VAL A 23 6.69 5.72 11.94
N ALA A 24 5.93 6.14 10.93
CA ALA A 24 5.22 5.22 10.03
C ALA A 24 5.56 5.48 8.56
N ASP A 25 6.03 4.44 7.87
CA ASP A 25 6.03 4.38 6.41
C ASP A 25 4.66 3.87 5.94
N VAL A 26 3.89 4.73 5.32
CA VAL A 26 2.55 4.41 4.83
C VAL A 26 2.49 4.33 3.29
N SER A 27 3.62 4.20 2.61
CA SER A 27 3.69 4.19 1.15
C SER A 27 2.69 3.24 0.49
N SER A 28 2.38 2.12 1.12
CA SER A 28 1.47 1.11 0.55
C SER A 28 -0.01 1.28 0.91
N CYS A 29 -0.34 2.13 1.86
CA CYS A 29 -1.71 2.33 2.31
C CYS A 29 -2.07 3.82 2.49
N PHE A 30 -1.23 4.72 1.97
CA PHE A 30 -1.47 6.16 2.09
C PHE A 30 -2.84 6.52 1.50
N LEU A 31 -3.65 7.26 2.27
CA LEU A 31 -5.01 7.66 1.90
C LEU A 31 -5.96 6.50 1.52
N SER A 32 -5.72 5.30 2.05
CA SER A 32 -6.63 4.17 1.85
C SER A 32 -7.78 4.14 2.86
N GLU A 33 -7.63 4.88 3.96
CA GLU A 33 -8.59 5.02 5.06
C GLU A 33 -8.27 6.25 5.91
N PRO A 34 -9.18 6.70 6.79
CA PRO A 34 -8.90 7.75 7.79
C PRO A 34 -7.79 7.34 8.74
N VAL A 35 -6.95 8.31 9.10
CA VAL A 35 -5.85 8.14 10.06
C VAL A 35 -5.85 9.32 11.03
N ASP A 36 -5.79 9.02 12.33
CA ASP A 36 -5.56 10.04 13.36
C ASP A 36 -4.06 10.37 13.40
N VAL A 37 -3.68 11.43 12.71
CA VAL A 37 -2.28 11.86 12.58
C VAL A 37 -1.65 12.26 13.91
N THR A 38 -2.45 12.63 14.91
CA THR A 38 -1.96 13.07 16.24
C THR A 38 -1.26 11.95 17.02
N LYS A 39 -1.51 10.70 16.64
CA LYS A 39 -0.88 9.52 17.26
C LYS A 39 0.53 9.24 16.77
N TYR A 40 1.02 10.01 15.81
CA TYR A 40 2.32 9.79 15.18
C TYR A 40 3.25 10.99 15.40
N GLY A 41 4.55 10.71 15.50
CA GLY A 41 5.58 11.74 15.38
C GLY A 41 5.87 12.07 13.92
N VAL A 42 5.98 11.04 13.09
CA VAL A 42 6.21 11.18 11.64
C VAL A 42 5.41 10.14 10.87
N ILE A 43 4.70 10.58 9.84
CA ILE A 43 4.11 9.73 8.81
C ILE A 43 4.77 10.10 7.48
N TYR A 44 5.29 9.16 6.75
CA TYR A 44 5.82 9.42 5.42
C TYR A 44 5.40 8.34 4.42
N GLY A 45 5.42 8.68 3.15
CA GLY A 45 5.14 7.70 2.10
C GLY A 45 5.47 8.21 0.71
N GLY A 46 6.05 7.32 -0.10
CA GLY A 46 6.16 7.52 -1.53
C GLY A 46 4.80 7.43 -2.19
N VAL A 47 4.50 8.39 -3.07
CA VAL A 47 3.16 8.54 -3.67
C VAL A 47 2.84 7.52 -4.75
N GLN A 48 3.86 6.83 -5.31
CA GLN A 48 3.77 6.00 -6.51
C GLN A 48 2.82 4.79 -6.42
N LYS A 49 2.30 4.48 -5.25
CA LYS A 49 1.39 3.36 -5.06
C LYS A 49 -0.08 3.79 -5.07
N ASN A 50 -0.41 4.86 -4.37
CA ASN A 50 -1.81 5.20 -4.11
C ASN A 50 -2.18 6.65 -4.45
N ILE A 51 -1.21 7.54 -4.70
CA ILE A 51 -1.44 8.98 -4.76
C ILE A 51 -1.01 9.61 -6.08
N GLY A 52 0.07 9.13 -6.71
CA GLY A 52 0.60 9.75 -7.92
C GLY A 52 1.78 9.01 -8.53
N PRO A 53 2.53 9.62 -9.45
CA PRO A 53 3.71 9.02 -10.07
C PRO A 53 4.90 8.97 -9.11
N ALA A 54 5.87 8.11 -9.38
CA ALA A 54 7.12 8.05 -8.63
C ALA A 54 7.87 9.40 -8.66
N GLY A 55 8.61 9.69 -7.58
CA GLY A 55 9.44 10.89 -7.46
C GLY A 55 8.95 11.90 -6.44
N VAL A 56 7.80 11.69 -5.81
CA VAL A 56 7.29 12.52 -4.71
C VAL A 56 7.20 11.67 -3.43
N VAL A 57 7.63 12.25 -2.32
CA VAL A 57 7.41 11.74 -0.98
C VAL A 57 6.64 12.78 -0.19
N ILE A 58 5.58 12.36 0.48
CA ILE A 58 4.84 13.23 1.40
C ILE A 58 5.27 12.87 2.81
N VAL A 59 5.58 13.89 3.61
CA VAL A 59 5.91 13.77 5.04
C VAL A 59 4.92 14.60 5.84
N ILE A 60 4.33 13.99 6.85
CA ILE A 60 3.54 14.66 7.88
C ILE A 60 4.33 14.48 9.18
N ILE A 61 4.81 15.54 9.75
CA ILE A 61 5.70 15.53 10.92
C ILE A 61 5.15 16.45 11.99
N ARG A 62 5.25 16.04 13.23
CA ARG A 62 4.91 16.84 14.41
C ARG A 62 5.95 17.96 14.56
N GLU A 63 5.48 19.18 14.80
CA GLU A 63 6.28 20.39 14.77
C GLU A 63 7.48 20.36 15.75
N ASP A 64 7.30 19.79 16.94
CA ASP A 64 8.37 19.67 17.95
C ASP A 64 9.51 18.72 17.53
N LEU A 65 9.35 17.96 16.45
CA LEU A 65 10.38 17.10 15.86
C LEU A 65 11.17 17.79 14.72
N ILE A 66 10.80 19.01 14.35
CA ILE A 66 11.49 19.83 13.36
C ILE A 66 12.53 20.68 14.07
N THR A 67 13.72 20.13 14.29
CA THR A 67 14.76 20.75 15.10
C THR A 67 16.10 20.86 14.35
N GLU A 68 17.01 21.72 14.86
CA GLU A 68 18.41 21.78 14.42
C GLU A 68 19.26 20.66 15.08
N ASP A 69 18.75 20.01 16.11
CA ASP A 69 19.44 18.92 16.79
C ASP A 69 19.38 17.64 15.92
N VAL A 70 20.43 17.42 15.16
CA VAL A 70 20.60 16.28 14.27
C VAL A 70 21.89 15.55 14.57
N LEU A 71 21.97 14.27 14.25
CA LEU A 71 23.18 13.48 14.43
C LEU A 71 24.36 14.10 13.66
N PRO A 72 25.57 14.12 14.24
CA PRO A 72 26.76 14.57 13.53
C PRO A 72 26.94 13.87 12.19
N GLY A 73 27.24 14.64 11.15
CA GLY A 73 27.39 14.12 9.80
C GLY A 73 26.07 13.90 9.03
N THR A 74 24.90 14.27 9.60
CA THR A 74 23.63 14.18 8.87
C THR A 74 23.68 15.05 7.62
N PRO A 75 23.51 14.47 6.41
CA PRO A 75 23.48 15.23 5.16
C PRO A 75 22.36 16.26 5.17
N THR A 76 22.58 17.40 4.51
CA THR A 76 21.63 18.52 4.44
C THR A 76 20.23 18.06 4.04
N MET A 77 20.10 17.25 2.98
CA MET A 77 18.81 16.78 2.46
C MET A 77 18.06 15.82 3.40
N LEU A 78 18.67 15.32 4.45
CA LEU A 78 18.03 14.47 5.46
C LEU A 78 17.59 15.24 6.71
N ARG A 79 17.69 16.57 6.70
CA ARG A 79 17.28 17.45 7.81
C ARG A 79 15.88 18.00 7.53
N TYR A 80 14.90 17.62 8.33
CA TYR A 80 13.52 18.10 8.14
C TYR A 80 13.38 19.62 8.23
N LYS A 81 14.16 20.25 9.09
CA LYS A 81 14.11 21.71 9.28
C LYS A 81 14.41 22.49 8.00
N ILE A 82 15.39 22.06 7.21
CA ILE A 82 15.73 22.72 5.95
C ILE A 82 14.57 22.69 4.95
N HIS A 83 13.87 21.58 4.90
CA HIS A 83 12.69 21.44 4.05
C HIS A 83 11.51 22.27 4.57
N ALA A 84 11.30 22.28 5.89
CA ALA A 84 10.22 23.05 6.51
C ALA A 84 10.42 24.55 6.34
N ASP A 85 11.65 25.08 6.61
CA ASP A 85 11.98 26.50 6.48
C ASP A 85 11.88 27.01 5.03
N ALA A 86 12.01 26.13 4.05
CA ALA A 86 11.91 26.43 2.63
C ALA A 86 10.55 26.05 2.01
N ASP A 87 9.51 25.83 2.81
CA ASP A 87 8.18 25.41 2.31
C ASP A 87 8.25 24.22 1.31
N SER A 88 9.12 23.25 1.57
CA SER A 88 9.44 22.11 0.70
C SER A 88 10.10 22.49 -0.64
N LEU A 89 10.60 23.70 -0.79
CA LEU A 89 11.23 24.24 -2.01
C LEU A 89 12.75 24.46 -1.87
N TYR A 90 13.39 23.76 -0.94
CA TYR A 90 14.86 23.86 -0.79
C TYR A 90 15.62 23.49 -2.07
N ASN A 91 15.09 22.57 -2.86
CA ASN A 91 15.53 22.27 -4.22
C ASN A 91 14.34 22.36 -5.18
N THR A 92 14.60 22.39 -6.48
CA THR A 92 13.54 22.37 -7.51
C THR A 92 12.63 21.16 -7.31
N PRO A 93 11.32 21.37 -7.07
CA PRO A 93 10.42 20.28 -6.77
C PRO A 93 10.00 19.51 -8.03
N PRO A 94 9.57 18.25 -7.92
CA PRO A 94 9.00 17.48 -9.03
C PRO A 94 7.57 17.96 -9.36
N ALA A 95 7.46 19.15 -9.95
CA ALA A 95 6.21 19.91 -10.14
C ALA A 95 5.09 19.08 -10.79
N TYR A 96 5.41 18.30 -11.84
CA TYR A 96 4.43 17.43 -12.49
C TYR A 96 3.87 16.37 -11.53
N GLY A 97 4.73 15.71 -10.77
CA GLY A 97 4.31 14.71 -9.79
C GLY A 97 3.38 15.30 -8.72
N ILE A 98 3.73 16.47 -8.21
CA ILE A 98 2.93 17.21 -7.22
C ILE A 98 1.56 17.61 -7.83
N TYR A 99 1.54 18.09 -9.06
CA TYR A 99 0.30 18.43 -9.77
C TYR A 99 -0.64 17.20 -9.88
N ILE A 100 -0.10 16.03 -10.26
CA ILE A 100 -0.88 14.80 -10.36
C ILE A 100 -1.40 14.37 -8.98
N CYS A 101 -0.59 14.45 -7.92
CA CYS A 101 -1.06 14.20 -6.56
C CYS A 101 -2.26 15.09 -6.20
N GLY A 102 -2.21 16.37 -6.57
CA GLY A 102 -3.32 17.29 -6.38
C GLY A 102 -4.61 16.86 -7.11
N LYS A 103 -4.49 16.26 -8.32
CA LYS A 103 -5.64 15.68 -9.02
C LYS A 103 -6.22 14.47 -8.29
N VAL A 104 -5.35 13.59 -7.76
CA VAL A 104 -5.79 12.43 -6.98
C VAL A 104 -6.48 12.87 -5.68
N PHE A 105 -5.99 13.89 -4.99
CA PHE A 105 -6.68 14.42 -3.80
C PHE A 105 -8.07 14.95 -4.14
N LYS A 106 -8.22 15.67 -5.26
CA LYS A 106 -9.55 16.14 -5.73
C LYS A 106 -10.47 14.96 -6.07
N TRP A 107 -9.94 13.93 -6.71
CA TRP A 107 -10.68 12.70 -6.99
C TRP A 107 -11.15 12.00 -5.70
N LEU A 108 -10.26 11.83 -4.70
CA LEU A 108 -10.62 11.24 -3.41
C LEU A 108 -11.73 12.03 -2.71
N LYS A 109 -11.65 13.37 -2.71
CA LYS A 109 -12.72 14.23 -2.16
C LYS A 109 -14.05 14.02 -2.90
N LYS A 110 -14.02 13.94 -4.24
CA LYS A 110 -15.21 13.69 -5.06
C LYS A 110 -15.82 12.30 -4.81
N MET A 111 -15.00 11.31 -4.46
CA MET A 111 -15.44 9.95 -4.12
C MET A 111 -16.05 9.82 -2.73
N GLY A 112 -16.18 10.90 -1.97
CA GLY A 112 -16.74 10.92 -0.63
C GLY A 112 -15.70 10.92 0.50
N GLY A 113 -14.43 11.16 0.18
CA GLY A 113 -13.36 11.24 1.18
C GLY A 113 -12.81 9.87 1.60
N LEU A 114 -12.11 9.86 2.73
CA LEU A 114 -11.38 8.66 3.18
C LEU A 114 -12.30 7.60 3.80
N GLU A 115 -13.42 7.98 4.38
CA GLU A 115 -14.44 7.07 4.90
C GLU A 115 -15.04 6.23 3.77
N ALA A 116 -15.51 6.88 2.71
CA ALA A 116 -16.05 6.19 1.53
C ALA A 116 -14.98 5.33 0.83
N MET A 117 -13.74 5.82 0.80
CA MET A 117 -12.63 5.05 0.23
C MET A 117 -12.31 3.80 1.06
N LYS A 118 -12.35 3.90 2.38
CA LYS A 118 -12.21 2.76 3.29
C LYS A 118 -13.26 1.69 3.02
N GLU A 119 -14.54 2.06 2.99
CA GLU A 119 -15.64 1.13 2.70
C GLU A 119 -15.45 0.44 1.33
N ARG A 120 -15.07 1.21 0.31
CA ARG A 120 -14.76 0.67 -1.01
C ARG A 120 -13.60 -0.34 -0.98
N ASN A 121 -12.52 -0.02 -0.27
CA ASN A 121 -11.36 -0.89 -0.14
C ASN A 121 -11.68 -2.15 0.67
N GLU A 122 -12.48 -2.05 1.73
CA GLU A 122 -12.94 -3.20 2.51
C GLU A 122 -13.78 -4.15 1.67
N LYS A 123 -14.78 -3.63 0.93
CA LYS A 123 -15.59 -4.45 0.00
C LYS A 123 -14.72 -5.17 -1.03
N LYS A 124 -13.83 -4.43 -1.66
CA LYS A 124 -12.92 -4.96 -2.68
C LYS A 124 -11.98 -6.06 -2.14
N ALA A 125 -11.33 -5.80 -1.02
CA ALA A 125 -10.43 -6.76 -0.39
C ALA A 125 -11.19 -8.01 0.12
N LYS A 126 -12.41 -7.83 0.63
CA LYS A 126 -13.25 -8.93 1.11
C LYS A 126 -13.53 -9.95 0.02
N ILE A 127 -13.84 -9.52 -1.21
CA ILE A 127 -14.10 -10.42 -2.35
C ILE A 127 -12.92 -11.40 -2.55
N LEU A 128 -11.70 -10.90 -2.55
CA LEU A 128 -10.52 -11.73 -2.76
C LEU A 128 -10.18 -12.58 -1.53
N TYR A 129 -10.25 -12.00 -0.33
CA TYR A 129 -9.91 -12.73 0.89
C TYR A 129 -10.93 -13.82 1.24
N ASP A 130 -12.23 -13.60 1.00
CA ASP A 130 -13.25 -14.64 1.20
C ASP A 130 -12.95 -15.85 0.31
N TYR A 131 -12.63 -15.61 -0.97
CA TYR A 131 -12.26 -16.70 -1.86
C TYR A 131 -10.98 -17.42 -1.40
N LEU A 132 -9.93 -16.68 -1.01
CA LEU A 132 -8.68 -17.30 -0.51
C LEU A 132 -8.88 -18.11 0.77
N ASP A 133 -9.86 -17.74 1.59
CA ASP A 133 -10.18 -18.47 2.82
C ASP A 133 -10.98 -19.76 2.55
N GLU A 134 -11.68 -19.86 1.42
CA GLU A 134 -12.51 -21.00 1.02
C GLU A 134 -11.79 -21.93 0.02
N SER A 135 -10.87 -21.40 -0.78
CA SER A 135 -10.15 -22.15 -1.81
C SER A 135 -9.34 -23.30 -1.24
N LYS A 136 -9.36 -24.44 -1.93
CA LYS A 136 -8.50 -25.60 -1.60
C LYS A 136 -7.09 -25.45 -2.17
N MET A 137 -6.96 -24.70 -3.26
CA MET A 137 -5.70 -24.48 -3.99
C MET A 137 -4.97 -23.23 -3.52
N PHE A 138 -5.64 -22.07 -3.50
CA PHE A 138 -5.02 -20.80 -3.19
C PHE A 138 -5.13 -20.45 -1.70
N LYS A 139 -4.04 -19.97 -1.11
CA LYS A 139 -4.01 -19.59 0.31
C LYS A 139 -3.37 -18.23 0.49
N GLY A 140 -4.03 -17.36 1.24
CA GLY A 140 -3.43 -16.11 1.69
C GLY A 140 -2.30 -16.37 2.68
N THR A 141 -1.20 -15.62 2.55
CA THR A 141 0.00 -15.81 3.39
C THR A 141 -0.02 -15.00 4.68
N VAL A 142 -1.04 -14.17 4.90
CA VAL A 142 -1.13 -13.23 6.02
C VAL A 142 -2.27 -13.62 6.96
N ARG A 143 -2.02 -13.57 8.28
CA ARG A 143 -3.04 -13.77 9.30
C ARG A 143 -4.20 -12.79 9.10
N LYS A 144 -5.43 -13.23 9.38
CA LYS A 144 -6.66 -12.44 9.10
C LYS A 144 -6.65 -11.05 9.74
N GLU A 145 -6.16 -10.96 10.97
CA GLU A 145 -6.07 -9.73 11.73
C GLU A 145 -5.08 -8.71 11.17
N ASP A 146 -4.06 -9.16 10.42
CA ASP A 146 -2.98 -8.32 9.91
C ASP A 146 -3.08 -8.05 8.38
N ARG A 147 -4.16 -8.46 7.74
CA ARG A 147 -4.35 -8.35 6.29
C ARG A 147 -4.39 -6.91 5.79
N SER A 148 -3.59 -6.61 4.78
CA SER A 148 -3.63 -5.35 4.04
C SER A 148 -4.84 -5.32 3.09
N LEU A 149 -5.47 -4.14 2.95
CA LEU A 149 -6.51 -3.90 1.96
C LEU A 149 -5.95 -3.52 0.57
N MET A 150 -4.61 -3.34 0.47
CA MET A 150 -3.94 -2.81 -0.73
C MET A 150 -3.12 -3.86 -1.47
N ASN A 151 -2.49 -4.78 -0.75
CA ASN A 151 -1.66 -5.84 -1.32
C ASN A 151 -2.04 -7.17 -0.68
N VAL A 152 -2.48 -8.09 -1.51
CA VAL A 152 -2.92 -9.42 -1.11
C VAL A 152 -1.96 -10.46 -1.68
N PRO A 153 -0.97 -10.93 -0.90
CA PRO A 153 -0.11 -12.03 -1.30
C PRO A 153 -0.82 -13.37 -1.08
N PHE A 154 -0.61 -14.29 -2.01
CA PHE A 154 -1.16 -15.63 -1.95
C PHE A 154 -0.27 -16.63 -2.70
N ILE A 155 -0.44 -17.91 -2.40
CA ILE A 155 0.31 -19.03 -2.97
C ILE A 155 -0.61 -20.21 -3.24
N THR A 156 -0.18 -21.14 -4.08
CA THR A 156 -0.79 -22.49 -4.19
C THR A 156 -0.09 -23.51 -3.30
N GLY A 157 1.12 -23.22 -2.84
CA GLY A 157 1.99 -24.17 -2.15
C GLY A 157 2.82 -25.06 -3.10
N ASN A 158 2.72 -24.83 -4.41
CA ASN A 158 3.52 -25.48 -5.46
C ASN A 158 4.06 -24.40 -6.40
N GLU A 159 5.40 -24.28 -6.49
CA GLU A 159 6.07 -23.24 -7.27
C GLU A 159 5.81 -23.35 -8.79
N GLU A 160 5.65 -24.57 -9.32
CA GLU A 160 5.34 -24.78 -10.74
C GLU A 160 3.91 -24.31 -11.04
N LEU A 161 2.98 -24.57 -10.14
CA LEU A 161 1.60 -24.14 -10.25
C LEU A 161 1.45 -22.62 -10.09
N ASP A 162 2.22 -22.02 -9.17
CA ASP A 162 2.33 -20.56 -9.03
C ASP A 162 2.82 -19.92 -10.34
N ALA A 163 3.86 -20.48 -10.94
CA ALA A 163 4.42 -20.00 -12.22
C ALA A 163 3.44 -20.15 -13.38
N LYS A 164 2.72 -21.28 -13.45
CA LYS A 164 1.68 -21.55 -14.43
C LYS A 164 0.55 -20.53 -14.30
N PHE A 165 0.04 -20.32 -13.08
CA PHE A 165 -1.00 -19.33 -12.81
C PHE A 165 -0.60 -17.93 -13.27
N VAL A 166 0.60 -17.47 -12.91
CA VAL A 166 1.10 -16.13 -13.33
C VAL A 166 1.15 -15.99 -14.85
N LYS A 167 1.58 -17.04 -15.55
CA LYS A 167 1.64 -17.05 -17.02
C LYS A 167 0.25 -16.94 -17.63
N GLU A 168 -0.66 -17.84 -17.26
CA GLU A 168 -2.02 -17.89 -17.80
C GLU A 168 -2.84 -16.63 -17.43
N ALA A 169 -2.66 -16.11 -16.21
CA ALA A 169 -3.26 -14.86 -15.79
C ALA A 169 -2.81 -13.69 -16.68
N LYS A 170 -1.52 -13.63 -17.03
CA LYS A 170 -1.01 -12.61 -17.95
C LYS A 170 -1.62 -12.73 -19.34
N GLU A 171 -1.74 -13.95 -19.86
CA GLU A 171 -2.40 -14.21 -21.15
C GLU A 171 -3.88 -13.81 -21.12
N ALA A 172 -4.53 -13.92 -19.94
CA ALA A 172 -5.90 -13.46 -19.71
C ALA A 172 -6.03 -11.95 -19.43
N GLY A 173 -4.93 -11.19 -19.48
CA GLY A 173 -4.92 -9.73 -19.31
C GLY A 173 -4.73 -9.24 -17.88
N PHE A 174 -4.35 -10.11 -16.93
CA PHE A 174 -3.99 -9.71 -15.57
C PHE A 174 -2.49 -9.43 -15.48
N GLU A 175 -2.12 -8.18 -15.32
CA GLU A 175 -0.72 -7.76 -15.25
C GLU A 175 -0.20 -7.73 -13.81
N ASN A 176 1.10 -8.04 -13.66
CA ASN A 176 1.87 -7.88 -12.41
C ASN A 176 1.37 -8.71 -11.22
N LEU A 177 0.78 -9.89 -11.44
CA LEU A 177 0.37 -10.80 -10.37
C LEU A 177 1.53 -11.59 -9.74
N LYS A 178 2.71 -11.66 -10.39
CA LYS A 178 3.88 -12.32 -9.82
C LYS A 178 4.26 -11.68 -8.47
N GLY A 179 4.47 -12.50 -7.46
CA GLY A 179 4.89 -12.06 -6.14
C GLY A 179 6.24 -11.37 -6.11
N HIS A 180 6.56 -10.71 -5.00
CA HIS A 180 7.85 -10.05 -4.85
C HIS A 180 8.98 -11.09 -4.83
N ARG A 181 10.13 -10.78 -5.46
CA ARG A 181 11.28 -11.69 -5.59
C ARG A 181 11.78 -12.32 -4.28
N THR A 182 11.53 -11.66 -3.13
CA THR A 182 11.95 -12.14 -1.81
C THR A 182 10.87 -12.97 -1.10
N VAL A 183 9.65 -13.00 -1.60
CA VAL A 183 8.50 -13.69 -0.97
C VAL A 183 8.02 -14.85 -1.84
N GLY A 184 8.13 -14.73 -3.16
CA GLY A 184 7.60 -15.70 -4.12
C GLY A 184 6.08 -15.61 -4.30
N GLY A 185 5.49 -16.66 -4.84
CA GLY A 185 4.06 -16.77 -5.07
C GLY A 185 3.46 -15.69 -5.95
N MET A 186 2.25 -15.29 -5.62
CA MET A 186 1.48 -14.26 -6.31
C MET A 186 1.14 -13.09 -5.37
N ARG A 187 0.82 -11.94 -5.96
CA ARG A 187 0.38 -10.75 -5.21
C ARG A 187 -0.58 -9.92 -6.05
N ALA A 188 -1.81 -9.78 -5.59
CA ALA A 188 -2.76 -8.82 -6.14
C ALA A 188 -2.55 -7.44 -5.49
N SER A 189 -2.22 -6.43 -6.29
CA SER A 189 -2.09 -5.04 -5.87
C SER A 189 -3.38 -4.31 -6.21
N ILE A 190 -4.26 -4.17 -5.22
CA ILE A 190 -5.64 -3.66 -5.38
C ILE A 190 -5.80 -2.27 -4.78
N TYR A 191 -4.90 -1.35 -5.09
CA TYR A 191 -4.88 0.02 -4.58
C TYR A 191 -6.22 0.77 -4.80
N ASN A 192 -6.34 1.98 -4.25
CA ASN A 192 -7.57 2.78 -4.28
C ASN A 192 -8.23 2.86 -5.68
N ALA A 193 -7.42 3.03 -6.73
CA ALA A 193 -7.90 3.20 -8.08
C ALA A 193 -8.39 1.89 -8.76
N MET A 194 -8.03 0.72 -8.21
CA MET A 194 -8.49 -0.56 -8.76
C MET A 194 -10.01 -0.66 -8.65
N PRO A 195 -10.73 -0.88 -9.77
CA PRO A 195 -12.17 -1.12 -9.74
C PRO A 195 -12.50 -2.43 -9.02
N ILE A 196 -13.69 -2.51 -8.43
CA ILE A 196 -14.17 -3.74 -7.76
C ILE A 196 -14.28 -4.87 -8.78
N GLU A 197 -14.78 -4.56 -9.96
CA GLU A 197 -14.93 -5.48 -11.10
C GLU A 197 -13.61 -6.13 -11.53
N GLY A 198 -12.48 -5.44 -11.36
CA GLY A 198 -11.16 -6.01 -11.63
C GLY A 198 -10.79 -7.12 -10.64
N VAL A 199 -11.21 -6.99 -9.39
CA VAL A 199 -11.00 -8.02 -8.36
C VAL A 199 -11.98 -9.18 -8.53
N GLU A 200 -13.24 -8.90 -8.90
CA GLU A 200 -14.23 -9.92 -9.21
C GLU A 200 -13.76 -10.82 -10.38
N LYS A 201 -13.30 -10.21 -11.47
CA LYS A 201 -12.72 -10.94 -12.61
C LYS A 201 -11.50 -11.78 -12.23
N LEU A 202 -10.64 -11.27 -11.33
CA LEU A 202 -9.51 -12.05 -10.84
C LEU A 202 -10.01 -13.30 -10.08
N VAL A 203 -10.99 -13.16 -9.20
CA VAL A 203 -11.54 -14.28 -8.44
C VAL A 203 -12.24 -15.30 -9.37
N GLU A 204 -12.95 -14.84 -10.40
CA GLU A 204 -13.54 -15.73 -11.43
C GLU A 204 -12.43 -16.52 -12.14
N PHE A 205 -11.37 -15.85 -12.55
CA PHE A 205 -10.23 -16.51 -13.19
C PHE A 205 -9.56 -17.53 -12.25
N MET A 206 -9.36 -17.16 -10.97
CA MET A 206 -8.80 -18.08 -9.97
C MET A 206 -9.67 -19.33 -9.78
N LYS A 207 -11.00 -19.18 -9.71
CA LYS A 207 -11.95 -20.31 -9.60
C LYS A 207 -11.85 -21.24 -10.82
N LYS A 208 -11.78 -20.66 -12.02
CA LYS A 208 -11.59 -21.43 -13.24
C LYS A 208 -10.28 -22.20 -13.24
N PHE A 209 -9.18 -21.52 -12.92
CA PHE A 209 -7.86 -22.13 -12.83
C PHE A 209 -7.83 -23.27 -11.80
N GLU A 210 -8.43 -23.08 -10.61
CA GLU A 210 -8.54 -24.11 -9.59
C GLU A 210 -9.29 -25.33 -10.11
N ALA A 211 -10.42 -25.16 -10.80
CA ALA A 211 -11.20 -26.27 -11.35
C ALA A 211 -10.46 -27.05 -12.45
N GLU A 212 -9.59 -26.39 -13.22
CA GLU A 212 -8.82 -27.00 -14.31
C GLU A 212 -7.53 -27.67 -13.85
N ASN A 213 -7.06 -27.42 -12.61
CA ASN A 213 -5.78 -27.88 -12.09
C ASN A 213 -5.88 -28.58 -10.71
N ALA A 214 -7.09 -28.91 -10.25
CA ALA A 214 -7.35 -29.61 -8.98
C ALA A 214 -7.11 -31.13 -9.09
#